data_761753a0f04e549ee04d53b14a065a86
#
_entry.id   761753a0f04e549ee04d53b14a065a86
#
_cell.length_a   1.000
_cell.length_b   1.000
_cell.length_c   1.000
_cell.angle_alpha   90.00
_cell.angle_beta   90.00
_cell.angle_gamma   90.00
#
_symmetry.space_group_name_H-M   'P 1'
#
loop_
_entity.id
_entity.type
_entity.pdbx_description
1 polymer ?
#
loop_
_entity_poly.entity_id
_entity_poly.type
_entity_poly.pdbx_seq_one_letter_code
_entity_poly.pdbx_strand_id
1 'polypeptide(L)'
;MSISTAKAAEPAVATTPPPVRRNRRSTHAREWWFGALMVLPALVLAVTFKLVPLARGVVTSFEQSSGFGDSSFAGFDNYTRMFDDPVVLASFRNALLVVATLPVWVVFPLVLAVLIHQRAPGWKFFRAVYFVPYTIAPIVVGIMFRQILAPDGPINALLRAVGLRPLAIEWLNGQNSALFSLVAVALWSFFGLGVMTYLAGLATIPDEVLEAAYLDGAGFWRRLLSVVVPMLRPTVAYWSVLCASGVLIWLFPLIYALTQGGPGNATMLPEYLVFLTTFQFLDRGYGSAIGIALFAFVAVLSIFSVRHMFTEGTRKPR
;
A
#
# COMPACT_ATOMS: atom_id res chain seq x y z
N MET A 1 57.71 70.46 41.46
CA MET A 1 57.19 69.95 40.19
C MET A 1 57.53 68.47 40.16
N SER A 2 56.61 67.63 40.62
CA SER A 2 56.88 66.21 40.80
C SER A 2 55.83 65.42 39.93
N ILE A 3 56.36 64.79 38.92
CA ILE A 3 55.51 64.01 37.96
C ILE A 3 55.39 62.59 38.52
N SER A 4 54.17 62.24 38.98
CA SER A 4 53.82 60.89 39.40
C SER A 4 53.52 60.02 38.16
N THR A 5 54.36 59.00 37.93
CA THR A 5 54.16 58.02 36.90
C THR A 5 53.15 57.01 37.38
N ALA A 6 51.97 57.02 36.81
CA ALA A 6 50.95 55.97 37.02
C ALA A 6 51.37 54.65 36.32
N LYS A 7 51.53 53.62 37.12
CA LYS A 7 51.82 52.25 36.65
C LYS A 7 50.53 51.64 36.04
N ALA A 8 50.56 51.37 34.74
CA ALA A 8 49.48 50.71 34.07
C ALA A 8 49.25 49.28 34.61
N ALA A 9 48.02 48.95 34.97
CA ALA A 9 47.64 47.66 35.41
C ALA A 9 47.57 46.68 34.22
N GLU A 10 48.25 45.56 34.29
CA GLU A 10 48.21 44.44 33.35
C GLU A 10 46.79 43.82 33.34
N PRO A 11 46.22 43.54 32.15
CA PRO A 11 44.90 42.88 32.09
C PRO A 11 45.01 41.42 32.57
N ALA A 12 44.16 41.07 33.52
CA ALA A 12 44.03 39.74 34.09
C ALA A 12 43.70 38.73 32.94
N VAL A 13 44.60 37.77 32.78
CA VAL A 13 44.38 36.63 31.85
C VAL A 13 43.20 35.81 32.41
N ALA A 14 42.08 35.82 31.66
CA ALA A 14 40.91 35.01 31.96
C ALA A 14 41.27 33.53 31.81
N THR A 15 41.40 32.81 32.93
CA THR A 15 41.62 31.37 32.94
C THR A 15 40.33 30.68 32.50
N THR A 16 40.33 30.10 31.31
CA THR A 16 39.26 29.22 30.82
C THR A 16 39.15 28.01 31.72
N PRO A 17 37.92 27.70 32.24
CA PRO A 17 37.76 26.53 33.06
C PRO A 17 38.08 25.26 32.29
N PRO A 18 38.67 24.22 32.91
CA PRO A 18 39.05 22.99 32.25
C PRO A 18 37.81 22.29 31.63
N PRO A 19 37.95 21.66 30.44
CA PRO A 19 36.83 20.99 29.80
C PRO A 19 36.33 19.87 30.69
N VAL A 20 35.06 19.94 31.11
CA VAL A 20 34.39 18.88 31.83
C VAL A 20 34.36 17.65 30.98
N ARG A 21 35.19 16.67 31.26
CA ARG A 21 35.19 15.33 30.67
C ARG A 21 33.86 14.66 31.04
N ARG A 22 32.83 14.91 30.27
CA ARG A 22 31.56 14.22 30.36
C ARG A 22 31.82 12.76 29.97
N ASN A 23 31.58 11.84 30.89
CA ASN A 23 31.79 10.40 30.72
C ASN A 23 30.74 9.88 29.71
N ARG A 24 31.04 10.03 28.40
CA ARG A 24 30.11 9.74 27.28
C ARG A 24 29.63 8.26 27.25
N ARG A 25 30.40 7.34 27.84
CA ARG A 25 30.07 5.90 27.81
C ARG A 25 28.89 5.52 28.69
N SER A 26 28.71 6.16 29.85
CA SER A 26 27.60 5.84 30.77
C SER A 26 26.26 6.44 30.37
N THR A 27 26.28 7.59 29.67
CA THR A 27 25.06 8.21 29.14
C THR A 27 24.49 7.44 27.98
N HIS A 28 25.32 6.97 27.05
CA HIS A 28 24.83 6.17 25.91
C HIS A 28 24.20 4.83 26.31
N ALA A 29 24.75 4.13 27.29
CA ALA A 29 24.16 2.89 27.79
C ALA A 29 22.77 3.12 28.40
N ARG A 30 22.60 4.16 29.21
CA ARG A 30 21.34 4.50 29.86
C ARG A 30 20.29 4.98 28.84
N GLU A 31 20.70 5.77 27.87
CA GLU A 31 19.84 6.22 26.76
C GLU A 31 19.38 5.03 25.90
N TRP A 32 20.28 4.08 25.64
CA TRP A 32 19.95 2.87 24.88
C TRP A 32 18.95 1.98 25.63
N TRP A 33 19.14 1.75 26.93
CA TRP A 33 18.19 1.00 27.75
C TRP A 33 16.83 1.67 27.85
N PHE A 34 16.78 2.99 27.98
CA PHE A 34 15.55 3.74 27.97
C PHE A 34 14.82 3.63 26.63
N GLY A 35 15.54 3.76 25.51
CA GLY A 35 15.00 3.55 24.19
C GLY A 35 14.48 2.13 23.98
N ALA A 36 15.24 1.12 24.41
CA ALA A 36 14.84 -0.28 24.33
C ALA A 36 13.55 -0.54 25.17
N LEU A 37 13.46 0.02 26.38
CA LEU A 37 12.28 -0.12 27.23
C LEU A 37 11.04 0.53 26.61
N MET A 38 11.19 1.64 25.90
CA MET A 38 10.09 2.31 25.20
C MET A 38 9.58 1.49 23.99
N VAL A 39 10.46 0.76 23.31
CA VAL A 39 10.10 -0.09 22.16
C VAL A 39 9.57 -1.45 22.60
N LEU A 40 9.98 -1.93 23.79
CA LEU A 40 9.67 -3.28 24.27
C LEU A 40 8.17 -3.63 24.25
N PRO A 41 7.24 -2.79 24.71
CA PRO A 41 5.80 -3.12 24.69
C PRO A 41 5.30 -3.35 23.26
N ALA A 42 5.70 -2.50 22.31
CA ALA A 42 5.34 -2.64 20.91
C ALA A 42 5.94 -3.91 20.28
N LEU A 43 7.20 -4.23 20.64
CA LEU A 43 7.88 -5.44 20.20
C LEU A 43 7.19 -6.70 20.75
N VAL A 44 6.83 -6.73 22.03
CA VAL A 44 6.11 -7.85 22.66
C VAL A 44 4.77 -8.08 21.95
N LEU A 45 3.99 -7.02 21.71
CA LEU A 45 2.74 -7.12 20.96
C LEU A 45 2.95 -7.63 19.54
N ALA A 46 3.95 -7.12 18.83
CA ALA A 46 4.28 -7.56 17.47
C ALA A 46 4.70 -9.04 17.43
N VAL A 47 5.55 -9.47 18.36
CA VAL A 47 5.97 -10.88 18.46
C VAL A 47 4.77 -11.77 18.77
N THR A 48 4.00 -11.44 19.81
CA THR A 48 2.89 -12.28 20.28
C THR A 48 1.75 -12.37 19.28
N PHE A 49 1.37 -11.27 18.63
CA PHE A 49 0.17 -11.24 17.79
C PHE A 49 0.45 -11.31 16.29
N LYS A 50 1.71 -11.16 15.84
CA LYS A 50 2.07 -11.31 14.43
C LYS A 50 3.03 -12.46 14.18
N LEU A 51 4.17 -12.50 14.90
CA LEU A 51 5.20 -13.51 14.60
C LEU A 51 4.82 -14.90 15.10
N VAL A 52 4.23 -15.02 16.31
CA VAL A 52 3.81 -16.33 16.83
C VAL A 52 2.70 -16.97 15.98
N PRO A 53 1.59 -16.26 15.59
CA PRO A 53 0.61 -16.82 14.68
C PRO A 53 1.18 -17.16 13.30
N LEU A 54 2.08 -16.34 12.76
CA LEU A 54 2.75 -16.63 11.49
C LEU A 54 3.58 -17.92 11.59
N ALA A 55 4.39 -18.06 12.64
CA ALA A 55 5.18 -19.27 12.87
C ALA A 55 4.28 -20.51 13.02
N ARG A 56 3.17 -20.40 13.75
CA ARG A 56 2.17 -21.47 13.84
C ARG A 56 1.56 -21.78 12.47
N GLY A 57 1.21 -20.77 11.67
CA GLY A 57 0.71 -20.96 10.31
C GLY A 57 1.71 -21.73 9.43
N VAL A 58 3.01 -21.46 9.58
CA VAL A 58 4.07 -22.23 8.90
C VAL A 58 4.04 -23.67 9.36
N VAL A 59 3.97 -23.97 10.66
CA VAL A 59 3.90 -25.35 11.18
C VAL A 59 2.64 -26.05 10.65
N THR A 60 1.48 -25.40 10.78
CA THR A 60 0.18 -25.96 10.34
C THR A 60 0.15 -26.23 8.82
N SER A 61 0.91 -25.50 8.02
CA SER A 61 0.99 -25.74 6.58
C SER A 61 1.60 -27.10 6.20
N PHE A 62 2.36 -27.73 7.13
CA PHE A 62 2.91 -29.07 7.00
C PHE A 62 2.06 -30.15 7.69
N GLU A 63 0.90 -29.78 8.20
CA GLU A 63 -0.03 -30.68 8.86
C GLU A 63 -1.24 -30.95 7.95
N GLN A 64 -1.78 -32.17 8.02
CA GLN A 64 -3.10 -32.47 7.49
C GLN A 64 -4.10 -32.34 8.64
N SER A 65 -5.01 -31.39 8.49
CA SER A 65 -6.05 -31.12 9.48
C SER A 65 -7.39 -31.04 8.77
N SER A 66 -8.22 -32.05 8.94
CA SER A 66 -9.58 -32.08 8.42
C SER A 66 -10.59 -31.92 9.56
N GLY A 67 -11.29 -30.77 9.55
CA GLY A 67 -12.36 -30.49 10.49
C GLY A 67 -11.91 -30.25 11.94
N PHE A 68 -12.56 -30.90 12.89
CA PHE A 68 -12.30 -30.79 14.34
C PHE A 68 -11.45 -31.96 14.90
N GLY A 69 -10.82 -32.75 14.01
CA GLY A 69 -9.99 -33.89 14.40
C GLY A 69 -8.55 -33.53 14.72
N ASP A 70 -7.77 -34.53 15.10
CA ASP A 70 -6.33 -34.40 15.34
C ASP A 70 -5.60 -34.07 14.05
N SER A 71 -4.60 -33.20 14.15
CA SER A 71 -3.71 -32.91 13.05
C SER A 71 -2.58 -33.97 12.99
N SER A 72 -2.29 -34.45 11.79
CA SER A 72 -1.15 -35.33 11.52
C SER A 72 -0.13 -34.62 10.62
N PHE A 73 1.14 -34.97 10.78
CA PHE A 73 2.19 -34.40 9.93
C PHE A 73 2.05 -34.94 8.50
N ALA A 74 1.90 -34.02 7.53
CA ALA A 74 1.71 -34.32 6.11
C ALA A 74 2.93 -33.96 5.25
N GLY A 75 4.02 -33.43 5.85
CA GLY A 75 5.19 -33.01 5.09
C GLY A 75 4.81 -31.95 4.03
N PHE A 76 5.16 -32.21 2.78
CA PHE A 76 4.92 -31.27 1.66
C PHE A 76 3.65 -31.57 0.86
N ASP A 77 2.78 -32.48 1.31
CA ASP A 77 1.59 -32.90 0.54
C ASP A 77 0.64 -31.74 0.24
N ASN A 78 0.46 -30.80 1.16
CA ASN A 78 -0.32 -29.58 0.94
C ASN A 78 0.26 -28.73 -0.18
N TYR A 79 1.57 -28.65 -0.29
CA TYR A 79 2.25 -27.86 -1.32
C TYR A 79 2.20 -28.55 -2.69
N THR A 80 2.35 -29.88 -2.74
CA THR A 80 2.24 -30.63 -4.00
C THR A 80 0.79 -30.55 -4.52
N ARG A 81 -0.21 -30.70 -3.66
CA ARG A 81 -1.62 -30.54 -4.00
C ARG A 81 -1.91 -29.16 -4.61
N MET A 82 -1.26 -28.08 -4.15
CA MET A 82 -1.47 -26.73 -4.69
C MET A 82 -1.14 -26.62 -6.18
N PHE A 83 -0.14 -27.34 -6.67
CA PHE A 83 0.26 -27.32 -8.08
C PHE A 83 -0.73 -28.04 -9.00
N ASP A 84 -1.50 -28.97 -8.45
CA ASP A 84 -2.52 -29.75 -9.19
C ASP A 84 -3.93 -29.16 -9.01
N ASP A 85 -4.12 -28.21 -8.09
CA ASP A 85 -5.42 -27.61 -7.82
C ASP A 85 -5.73 -26.44 -8.80
N PRO A 86 -6.69 -26.64 -9.71
CA PRO A 86 -7.03 -25.62 -10.70
C PRO A 86 -7.58 -24.33 -10.07
N VAL A 87 -8.17 -24.40 -8.88
CA VAL A 87 -8.71 -23.23 -8.17
C VAL A 87 -7.57 -22.39 -7.62
N VAL A 88 -6.54 -23.00 -7.05
CA VAL A 88 -5.33 -22.32 -6.59
C VAL A 88 -4.61 -21.65 -7.77
N LEU A 89 -4.40 -22.40 -8.86
CA LEU A 89 -3.75 -21.86 -10.05
C LEU A 89 -4.52 -20.66 -10.64
N ALA A 90 -5.86 -20.76 -10.72
CA ALA A 90 -6.72 -19.66 -11.15
C ALA A 90 -6.60 -18.45 -10.22
N SER A 91 -6.57 -18.67 -8.90
CA SER A 91 -6.47 -17.60 -7.92
C SER A 91 -5.15 -16.81 -8.03
N PHE A 92 -4.02 -17.49 -8.17
CA PHE A 92 -2.72 -16.84 -8.37
C PHE A 92 -2.61 -16.18 -9.74
N ARG A 93 -3.19 -16.76 -10.80
CA ARG A 93 -3.30 -16.09 -12.11
C ARG A 93 -4.10 -14.79 -12.01
N ASN A 94 -5.23 -14.80 -11.34
CA ASN A 94 -6.03 -13.60 -11.12
C ASN A 94 -5.26 -12.57 -10.28
N ALA A 95 -4.52 -13.00 -9.26
CA ALA A 95 -3.63 -12.14 -8.49
C ALA A 95 -2.58 -11.45 -9.37
N LEU A 96 -1.97 -12.17 -10.32
CA LEU A 96 -1.04 -11.58 -11.29
C LEU A 96 -1.73 -10.55 -12.21
N LEU A 97 -2.96 -10.83 -12.65
CA LEU A 97 -3.74 -9.87 -13.44
C LEU A 97 -4.06 -8.61 -12.64
N VAL A 98 -4.41 -8.74 -11.37
CA VAL A 98 -4.61 -7.60 -10.47
C VAL A 98 -3.31 -6.81 -10.27
N VAL A 99 -2.18 -7.48 -10.05
CA VAL A 99 -0.85 -6.85 -9.96
C VAL A 99 -0.50 -6.10 -11.24
N ALA A 100 -0.85 -6.63 -12.41
CA ALA A 100 -0.62 -5.96 -13.70
C ALA A 100 -1.38 -4.61 -13.82
N THR A 101 -2.41 -4.37 -12.99
CA THR A 101 -3.10 -3.08 -12.94
C THR A 101 -2.42 -2.04 -12.06
N LEU A 102 -1.36 -2.39 -11.32
CA LEU A 102 -0.64 -1.47 -10.41
C LEU A 102 -0.24 -0.13 -11.03
N PRO A 103 0.21 -0.04 -12.30
CA PRO A 103 0.49 1.26 -12.92
C PRO A 103 -0.70 2.21 -12.87
N VAL A 104 -1.94 1.71 -13.04
CA VAL A 104 -3.15 2.52 -12.95
C VAL A 104 -3.36 3.04 -11.54
N TRP A 105 -3.13 2.20 -10.51
CA TRP A 105 -3.25 2.57 -9.10
C TRP A 105 -2.23 3.64 -8.67
N VAL A 106 -1.11 3.71 -9.37
CA VAL A 106 -0.05 4.71 -9.10
C VAL A 106 -0.30 5.99 -9.89
N VAL A 107 -0.53 5.87 -11.20
CA VAL A 107 -0.59 7.03 -12.11
C VAL A 107 -1.92 7.78 -12.00
N PHE A 108 -3.05 7.08 -11.88
CA PHE A 108 -4.36 7.73 -11.83
C PHE A 108 -4.51 8.71 -10.66
N PRO A 109 -4.21 8.33 -9.40
CA PRO A 109 -4.25 9.27 -8.29
C PRO A 109 -3.24 10.41 -8.41
N LEU A 110 -2.04 10.15 -8.99
CA LEU A 110 -1.02 11.17 -9.21
C LEU A 110 -1.53 12.27 -10.15
N VAL A 111 -2.10 11.89 -11.29
CA VAL A 111 -2.67 12.85 -12.26
C VAL A 111 -3.77 13.69 -11.59
N LEU A 112 -4.68 13.06 -10.86
CA LEU A 112 -5.74 13.76 -10.14
C LEU A 112 -5.18 14.73 -9.07
N ALA A 113 -4.17 14.31 -8.32
CA ALA A 113 -3.53 15.15 -7.31
C ALA A 113 -2.88 16.40 -7.92
N VAL A 114 -2.20 16.26 -9.06
CA VAL A 114 -1.58 17.40 -9.77
C VAL A 114 -2.64 18.36 -10.30
N LEU A 115 -3.75 17.85 -10.85
CA LEU A 115 -4.87 18.68 -11.30
C LEU A 115 -5.49 19.49 -10.15
N ILE A 116 -5.65 18.87 -8.98
CA ILE A 116 -6.16 19.56 -7.78
C ILE A 116 -5.16 20.58 -7.26
N HIS A 117 -3.87 20.25 -7.25
CA HIS A 117 -2.81 21.11 -6.73
C HIS A 117 -2.69 22.42 -7.52
N GLN A 118 -2.96 22.38 -8.83
CA GLN A 118 -3.01 23.58 -9.67
C GLN A 118 -4.16 24.54 -9.32
N ARG A 119 -4.84 24.31 -8.20
CA ARG A 119 -5.95 25.15 -7.68
C ARG A 119 -7.05 25.38 -8.71
N ALA A 120 -7.40 24.34 -9.49
CA ALA A 120 -8.55 24.37 -10.36
C ALA A 120 -9.81 24.86 -9.60
N PRO A 121 -10.73 25.59 -10.24
CA PRO A 121 -11.96 26.04 -9.58
C PRO A 121 -12.64 24.90 -8.84
N GLY A 122 -12.97 25.10 -7.55
CA GLY A 122 -13.60 24.06 -6.73
C GLY A 122 -12.65 23.01 -6.11
N TRP A 123 -11.32 23.18 -6.15
CA TRP A 123 -10.34 22.21 -5.66
C TRP A 123 -10.62 21.68 -4.25
N LYS A 124 -11.12 22.52 -3.31
CA LYS A 124 -11.48 22.10 -1.94
C LYS A 124 -12.63 21.09 -1.94
N PHE A 125 -13.62 21.29 -2.80
CA PHE A 125 -14.73 20.38 -2.96
C PHE A 125 -14.28 19.04 -3.58
N PHE A 126 -13.50 19.08 -4.67
CA PHE A 126 -12.99 17.87 -5.31
C PHE A 126 -12.09 17.04 -4.36
N ARG A 127 -11.26 17.71 -3.56
CA ARG A 127 -10.44 17.05 -2.54
C ARG A 127 -11.31 16.25 -1.53
N ALA A 128 -12.41 16.86 -1.07
CA ALA A 128 -13.31 16.17 -0.15
C ALA A 128 -14.04 15.01 -0.85
N VAL A 129 -14.60 15.24 -2.05
CA VAL A 129 -15.34 14.23 -2.81
C VAL A 129 -14.46 13.01 -3.15
N TYR A 130 -13.21 13.22 -3.54
CA TYR A 130 -12.31 12.10 -3.88
C TYR A 130 -11.90 11.27 -2.67
N PHE A 131 -11.94 11.84 -1.47
CA PHE A 131 -11.63 11.11 -0.24
C PHE A 131 -12.83 10.32 0.30
N VAL A 132 -14.06 10.72 -0.01
CA VAL A 132 -15.29 10.06 0.49
C VAL A 132 -15.32 8.56 0.21
N PRO A 133 -15.01 8.06 -1.01
CA PRO A 133 -15.03 6.61 -1.28
C PRO A 133 -14.16 5.80 -0.33
N TYR A 134 -12.98 6.31 0.02
CA TYR A 134 -12.05 5.65 0.93
C TYR A 134 -12.57 5.55 2.38
N THR A 135 -13.47 6.45 2.80
CA THR A 135 -14.04 6.42 4.16
C THR A 135 -15.13 5.37 4.34
N ILE A 136 -15.66 4.82 3.24
CA ILE A 136 -16.69 3.80 3.27
C ILE A 136 -16.04 2.42 3.45
N ALA A 137 -16.56 1.63 4.39
CA ALA A 137 -16.06 0.29 4.60
C ALA A 137 -16.14 -0.56 3.32
N PRO A 138 -15.08 -1.28 2.89
CA PRO A 138 -15.05 -1.99 1.61
C PRO A 138 -16.17 -3.02 1.44
N ILE A 139 -16.64 -3.62 2.52
CA ILE A 139 -17.79 -4.56 2.48
C ILE A 139 -19.08 -3.84 2.08
N VAL A 140 -19.30 -2.63 2.57
CA VAL A 140 -20.46 -1.79 2.21
C VAL A 140 -20.38 -1.38 0.75
N VAL A 141 -19.20 -0.98 0.29
CA VAL A 141 -18.93 -0.69 -1.12
C VAL A 141 -19.25 -1.90 -1.99
N GLY A 142 -18.82 -3.10 -1.59
CA GLY A 142 -19.12 -4.33 -2.31
C GLY A 142 -20.63 -4.58 -2.45
N ILE A 143 -21.39 -4.44 -1.35
CA ILE A 143 -22.85 -4.60 -1.36
C ILE A 143 -23.52 -3.53 -2.27
N MET A 144 -23.09 -2.28 -2.17
CA MET A 144 -23.63 -1.18 -3.01
C MET A 144 -23.36 -1.43 -4.49
N PHE A 145 -22.11 -1.74 -4.85
CA PHE A 145 -21.74 -1.95 -6.25
C PHE A 145 -22.32 -3.26 -6.83
N ARG A 146 -22.62 -4.25 -6.00
CA ARG A 146 -23.37 -5.43 -6.44
C ARG A 146 -24.74 -5.06 -7.00
N GLN A 147 -25.44 -4.09 -6.40
CA GLN A 147 -26.71 -3.58 -6.90
C GLN A 147 -26.51 -2.64 -8.10
N ILE A 148 -25.50 -1.78 -8.04
CA ILE A 148 -25.22 -0.78 -9.09
C ILE A 148 -24.84 -1.47 -10.41
N LEU A 149 -24.07 -2.56 -10.34
CA LEU A 149 -23.58 -3.35 -11.48
C LEU A 149 -24.47 -4.54 -11.85
N ALA A 150 -25.64 -4.69 -11.20
CA ALA A 150 -26.60 -5.71 -11.56
C ALA A 150 -27.08 -5.55 -13.01
N PRO A 151 -27.54 -6.64 -13.69
CA PRO A 151 -28.04 -6.56 -15.08
C PRO A 151 -29.11 -5.50 -15.29
N ASP A 152 -29.99 -5.31 -14.30
CA ASP A 152 -31.03 -4.28 -14.29
C ASP A 152 -30.68 -3.09 -13.36
N GLY A 153 -29.41 -2.99 -12.97
CA GLY A 153 -28.91 -1.94 -12.10
C GLY A 153 -28.81 -0.57 -12.78
N PRO A 154 -28.57 0.50 -11.98
CA PRO A 154 -28.54 1.87 -12.45
C PRO A 154 -27.53 2.14 -13.57
N ILE A 155 -26.36 1.48 -13.57
CA ILE A 155 -25.35 1.67 -14.63
C ILE A 155 -25.91 1.18 -15.97
N ASN A 156 -26.44 -0.03 -16.02
CA ASN A 156 -27.01 -0.57 -17.24
C ASN A 156 -28.27 0.19 -17.69
N ALA A 157 -29.10 0.65 -16.76
CA ALA A 157 -30.24 1.52 -17.06
C ALA A 157 -29.80 2.83 -17.74
N LEU A 158 -28.77 3.49 -17.17
CA LEU A 158 -28.20 4.71 -17.75
C LEU A 158 -27.60 4.46 -19.14
N LEU A 159 -26.78 3.41 -19.31
CA LEU A 159 -26.20 3.07 -20.61
C LEU A 159 -27.27 2.82 -21.70
N ARG A 160 -28.37 2.15 -21.32
CA ARG A 160 -29.50 1.94 -22.24
C ARG A 160 -30.21 3.26 -22.57
N ALA A 161 -30.39 4.15 -21.58
CA ALA A 161 -31.06 5.45 -21.74
C ALA A 161 -30.31 6.41 -22.67
N VAL A 162 -28.94 6.41 -22.59
CA VAL A 162 -28.09 7.26 -23.45
C VAL A 162 -27.75 6.59 -24.79
N GLY A 163 -28.37 5.45 -25.14
CA GLY A 163 -28.17 4.75 -26.42
C GLY A 163 -26.94 3.86 -26.50
N LEU A 164 -26.16 3.71 -25.40
CA LEU A 164 -24.96 2.88 -25.32
C LEU A 164 -25.27 1.42 -24.92
N ARG A 165 -26.35 0.86 -25.49
CA ARG A 165 -26.81 -0.51 -25.20
C ARG A 165 -25.74 -1.60 -25.31
N PRO A 166 -24.80 -1.57 -26.29
CA PRO A 166 -23.75 -2.60 -26.36
C PRO A 166 -22.78 -2.63 -25.17
N LEU A 167 -22.71 -1.54 -24.39
CA LEU A 167 -21.92 -1.46 -23.17
C LEU A 167 -22.69 -1.88 -21.92
N ALA A 168 -24.01 -2.10 -22.02
CA ALA A 168 -24.84 -2.62 -20.93
C ALA A 168 -24.65 -4.16 -20.85
N ILE A 169 -23.56 -4.57 -20.21
CA ILE A 169 -23.12 -5.96 -20.10
C ILE A 169 -23.41 -6.55 -18.72
N GLU A 170 -23.20 -7.83 -18.57
CA GLU A 170 -23.18 -8.50 -17.27
C GLU A 170 -21.82 -8.28 -16.57
N TRP A 171 -21.71 -7.17 -15.83
CA TRP A 171 -20.49 -6.71 -15.19
C TRP A 171 -19.89 -7.74 -14.22
N LEU A 172 -20.74 -8.44 -13.44
CA LEU A 172 -20.32 -9.34 -12.38
C LEU A 172 -20.47 -10.83 -12.75
N ASN A 173 -21.26 -11.17 -13.78
CA ASN A 173 -21.54 -12.54 -14.18
C ASN A 173 -20.71 -13.02 -15.38
N GLY A 174 -20.02 -12.11 -16.06
CA GLY A 174 -19.11 -12.46 -17.16
C GLY A 174 -17.73 -12.87 -16.65
N GLN A 175 -17.15 -13.93 -17.19
CA GLN A 175 -15.81 -14.40 -16.77
C GLN A 175 -14.72 -13.35 -16.92
N ASN A 176 -14.76 -12.54 -17.96
CA ASN A 176 -13.74 -11.50 -18.21
C ASN A 176 -14.10 -10.16 -17.57
N SER A 177 -15.41 -9.84 -17.48
CA SER A 177 -15.87 -8.55 -16.93
C SER A 177 -15.83 -8.51 -15.41
N ALA A 178 -16.02 -9.64 -14.73
CA ALA A 178 -16.10 -9.68 -13.27
C ALA A 178 -14.81 -9.22 -12.59
N LEU A 179 -13.65 -9.70 -13.05
CA LEU A 179 -12.35 -9.28 -12.49
C LEU A 179 -12.07 -7.81 -12.78
N PHE A 180 -12.38 -7.35 -14.01
CA PHE A 180 -12.27 -5.92 -14.36
C PHE A 180 -13.16 -5.05 -13.47
N SER A 181 -14.42 -5.45 -13.26
CA SER A 181 -15.37 -4.73 -12.40
C SER A 181 -14.89 -4.69 -10.95
N LEU A 182 -14.38 -5.80 -10.42
CA LEU A 182 -13.77 -5.86 -9.09
C LEU A 182 -12.63 -4.85 -8.95
N VAL A 183 -11.68 -4.84 -9.91
CA VAL A 183 -10.54 -3.91 -9.92
C VAL A 183 -11.00 -2.46 -10.05
N ALA A 184 -11.98 -2.17 -10.89
CA ALA A 184 -12.51 -0.83 -11.08
C ALA A 184 -13.19 -0.29 -9.80
N VAL A 185 -14.00 -1.12 -9.13
CA VAL A 185 -14.63 -0.77 -7.85
C VAL A 185 -13.59 -0.58 -6.76
N ALA A 186 -12.57 -1.44 -6.70
CA ALA A 186 -11.48 -1.31 -5.77
C ALA A 186 -10.67 -0.02 -6.01
N LEU A 187 -10.33 0.27 -7.26
CA LEU A 187 -9.64 1.51 -7.63
C LEU A 187 -10.48 2.73 -7.20
N TRP A 188 -11.78 2.73 -7.46
CA TRP A 188 -12.69 3.79 -7.02
C TRP A 188 -12.71 3.95 -5.49
N SER A 189 -12.61 2.85 -4.74
CA SER A 189 -12.59 2.91 -3.26
C SER A 189 -11.28 3.46 -2.71
N PHE A 190 -10.14 3.14 -3.33
CA PHE A 190 -8.82 3.41 -2.76
C PHE A 190 -8.07 4.59 -3.38
N PHE A 191 -8.47 5.09 -4.57
CA PHE A 191 -7.74 6.17 -5.25
C PHE A 191 -7.64 7.45 -4.42
N GLY A 192 -8.65 7.74 -3.60
CA GLY A 192 -8.68 8.93 -2.76
C GLY A 192 -7.53 9.01 -1.76
N LEU A 193 -7.12 7.87 -1.18
CA LEU A 193 -5.94 7.80 -0.33
C LEU A 193 -4.66 8.13 -1.12
N GLY A 194 -4.54 7.63 -2.35
CA GLY A 194 -3.44 7.95 -3.26
C GLY A 194 -3.38 9.45 -3.59
N VAL A 195 -4.53 10.05 -3.91
CA VAL A 195 -4.63 11.49 -4.16
C VAL A 195 -4.15 12.29 -2.95
N MET A 196 -4.58 11.94 -1.74
CA MET A 196 -4.14 12.61 -0.51
C MET A 196 -2.64 12.45 -0.25
N THR A 197 -2.10 11.27 -0.49
CA THR A 197 -0.67 10.99 -0.37
C THR A 197 0.15 11.86 -1.33
N TYR A 198 -0.28 11.96 -2.59
CA TYR A 198 0.40 12.80 -3.58
C TYR A 198 0.22 14.30 -3.30
N LEU A 199 -0.94 14.74 -2.81
CA LEU A 199 -1.13 16.15 -2.40
C LEU A 199 -0.19 16.53 -1.25
N ALA A 200 0.03 15.64 -0.29
CA ALA A 200 1.00 15.86 0.78
C ALA A 200 2.44 15.97 0.23
N GLY A 201 2.81 15.10 -0.72
CA GLY A 201 4.09 15.20 -1.42
C GLY A 201 4.23 16.49 -2.24
N LEU A 202 3.20 16.87 -2.99
CA LEU A 202 3.19 18.10 -3.79
C LEU A 202 3.36 19.35 -2.93
N ALA A 203 2.83 19.36 -1.72
CA ALA A 203 2.99 20.47 -0.79
C ALA A 203 4.44 20.69 -0.31
N THR A 204 5.36 19.76 -0.58
CA THR A 204 6.79 19.90 -0.28
C THR A 204 7.60 20.52 -1.42
N ILE A 205 7.00 20.67 -2.61
CA ILE A 205 7.64 21.29 -3.77
C ILE A 205 7.47 22.81 -3.67
N PRO A 206 8.56 23.60 -3.73
CA PRO A 206 8.45 25.06 -3.75
C PRO A 206 7.65 25.55 -4.95
N ASP A 207 6.74 26.52 -4.72
CA ASP A 207 5.90 27.10 -5.78
C ASP A 207 6.74 27.74 -6.89
N GLU A 208 7.91 28.31 -6.54
CA GLU A 208 8.85 28.94 -7.49
C GLU A 208 9.35 27.98 -8.57
N VAL A 209 9.51 26.70 -8.25
CA VAL A 209 9.94 25.67 -9.22
C VAL A 209 8.83 25.40 -10.24
N LEU A 210 7.58 25.36 -9.79
CA LEU A 210 6.42 25.15 -10.66
C LEU A 210 6.15 26.37 -11.54
N GLU A 211 6.33 27.58 -10.99
CA GLU A 211 6.19 28.83 -11.71
C GLU A 211 7.30 29.01 -12.76
N ALA A 212 8.56 28.70 -12.44
CA ALA A 212 9.65 28.72 -13.41
C ALA A 212 9.38 27.79 -14.60
N ALA A 213 8.94 26.57 -14.33
CA ALA A 213 8.57 25.61 -15.39
C ALA A 213 7.39 26.10 -16.26
N TYR A 214 6.47 26.88 -15.66
CA TYR A 214 5.37 27.51 -16.40
C TYR A 214 5.87 28.64 -17.29
N LEU A 215 6.77 29.50 -16.79
CA LEU A 215 7.39 30.60 -17.55
C LEU A 215 8.26 30.09 -18.72
N ASP A 216 8.90 28.93 -18.56
CA ASP A 216 9.64 28.23 -19.62
C ASP A 216 8.72 27.62 -20.70
N GLY A 217 7.40 27.84 -20.63
CA GLY A 217 6.43 27.33 -21.61
C GLY A 217 6.18 25.83 -21.53
N ALA A 218 6.53 25.17 -20.42
CA ALA A 218 6.28 23.75 -20.26
C ALA A 218 4.78 23.46 -20.10
N GLY A 219 4.19 22.73 -21.06
CA GLY A 219 2.80 22.25 -20.99
C GLY A 219 2.60 21.26 -19.84
N PHE A 220 1.32 20.92 -19.54
CA PHE A 220 0.94 20.05 -18.42
C PHE A 220 1.77 18.76 -18.34
N TRP A 221 1.81 17.97 -19.38
CA TRP A 221 2.52 16.69 -19.41
C TRP A 221 4.04 16.84 -19.24
N ARG A 222 4.62 17.88 -19.84
CA ARG A 222 6.06 18.16 -19.68
C ARG A 222 6.38 18.54 -18.24
N ARG A 223 5.59 19.40 -17.58
CA ARG A 223 5.74 19.73 -16.16
C ARG A 223 5.56 18.49 -15.28
N LEU A 224 4.52 17.69 -15.55
CA LEU A 224 4.26 16.46 -14.78
C LEU A 224 5.46 15.51 -14.84
N LEU A 225 5.92 15.16 -16.05
CA LEU A 225 6.94 14.12 -16.24
C LEU A 225 8.38 14.60 -15.96
N SER A 226 8.70 15.87 -16.26
CA SER A 226 10.06 16.39 -16.17
C SER A 226 10.35 17.15 -14.86
N VAL A 227 9.34 17.61 -14.13
CA VAL A 227 9.51 18.39 -12.90
C VAL A 227 8.84 17.68 -11.72
N VAL A 228 7.53 17.45 -11.79
CA VAL A 228 6.75 16.97 -10.65
C VAL A 228 7.13 15.53 -10.30
N VAL A 229 7.10 14.59 -11.26
CA VAL A 229 7.39 13.18 -11.01
C VAL A 229 8.82 12.97 -10.47
N PRO A 230 9.87 13.59 -11.02
CA PRO A 230 11.21 13.49 -10.43
C PRO A 230 11.31 14.02 -9.00
N MET A 231 10.64 15.12 -8.67
CA MET A 231 10.64 15.68 -7.32
C MET A 231 9.78 14.84 -6.35
N LEU A 232 8.73 14.19 -6.84
CA LEU A 232 7.87 13.30 -6.08
C LEU A 232 8.36 11.85 -6.01
N ARG A 233 9.54 11.52 -6.53
CA ARG A 233 10.05 10.13 -6.53
C ARG A 233 9.89 9.42 -5.18
N PRO A 234 10.22 10.03 -4.01
CA PRO A 234 10.03 9.35 -2.73
C PRO A 234 8.55 9.04 -2.44
N THR A 235 7.65 9.96 -2.76
CA THR A 235 6.21 9.80 -2.56
C THR A 235 5.63 8.76 -3.52
N VAL A 236 6.05 8.77 -4.79
CA VAL A 236 5.67 7.77 -5.80
C VAL A 236 6.15 6.39 -5.36
N ALA A 237 7.41 6.28 -4.89
CA ALA A 237 7.97 5.05 -4.38
C ALA A 237 7.16 4.52 -3.19
N TYR A 238 6.90 5.37 -2.20
CA TYR A 238 6.10 5.01 -1.03
C TYR A 238 4.71 4.48 -1.44
N TRP A 239 3.98 5.23 -2.28
CA TRP A 239 2.64 4.84 -2.72
C TRP A 239 2.65 3.56 -3.54
N SER A 240 3.63 3.37 -4.41
CA SER A 240 3.77 2.14 -5.22
C SER A 240 4.03 0.90 -4.36
N VAL A 241 4.91 1.02 -3.34
CA VAL A 241 5.14 -0.08 -2.38
C VAL A 241 3.87 -0.39 -1.59
N LEU A 242 3.14 0.64 -1.16
CA LEU A 242 1.89 0.48 -0.45
C LEU A 242 0.84 -0.24 -1.31
N CYS A 243 0.69 0.16 -2.58
CA CYS A 243 -0.19 -0.52 -3.53
C CYS A 243 0.24 -1.96 -3.80
N ALA A 244 1.52 -2.20 -4.07
CA ALA A 244 2.04 -3.53 -4.36
C ALA A 244 1.85 -4.51 -3.19
N SER A 245 2.01 -4.03 -1.95
CA SER A 245 1.80 -4.83 -0.75
C SER A 245 0.32 -5.01 -0.42
N GLY A 246 -0.49 -3.99 -0.67
CA GLY A 246 -1.88 -3.92 -0.22
C GLY A 246 -2.90 -4.52 -1.18
N VAL A 247 -2.64 -4.43 -2.50
CA VAL A 247 -3.63 -4.81 -3.52
C VAL A 247 -4.06 -6.28 -3.45
N LEU A 248 -3.22 -7.15 -2.89
CA LEU A 248 -3.52 -8.57 -2.69
C LEU A 248 -3.96 -8.93 -1.26
N ILE A 249 -4.10 -7.93 -0.38
CA ILE A 249 -4.47 -8.18 1.02
C ILE A 249 -5.76 -7.41 1.37
N TRP A 250 -6.00 -6.27 0.73
CA TRP A 250 -7.13 -5.40 1.07
C TRP A 250 -8.41 -5.69 0.28
N LEU A 251 -8.35 -6.56 -0.75
CA LEU A 251 -9.51 -6.85 -1.59
C LEU A 251 -10.47 -7.86 -0.98
N PHE A 252 -10.07 -8.62 0.04
CA PHE A 252 -10.90 -9.65 0.66
C PHE A 252 -12.33 -9.19 0.99
N PRO A 253 -12.56 -8.08 1.75
CA PRO A 253 -13.92 -7.67 2.09
C PRO A 253 -14.76 -7.30 0.86
N LEU A 254 -14.10 -6.76 -0.16
CA LEU A 254 -14.75 -6.40 -1.41
C LEU A 254 -15.15 -7.64 -2.21
N ILE A 255 -14.24 -8.61 -2.36
CA ILE A 255 -14.52 -9.89 -3.04
C ILE A 255 -15.67 -10.60 -2.33
N TYR A 256 -15.60 -10.70 -1.01
CA TYR A 256 -16.62 -11.35 -0.18
C TYR A 256 -18.02 -10.76 -0.43
N ALA A 257 -18.14 -9.44 -0.52
CA ALA A 257 -19.42 -8.76 -0.67
C ALA A 257 -19.89 -8.63 -2.13
N LEU A 258 -18.97 -8.47 -3.09
CA LEU A 258 -19.29 -8.15 -4.48
C LEU A 258 -19.49 -9.40 -5.34
N THR A 259 -18.53 -10.34 -5.33
CA THR A 259 -18.47 -11.44 -6.30
C THR A 259 -18.37 -12.82 -5.69
N GLN A 260 -17.92 -12.94 -4.43
CA GLN A 260 -17.68 -14.21 -3.76
C GLN A 260 -16.77 -15.17 -4.55
N GLY A 261 -15.79 -14.61 -5.26
CA GLY A 261 -14.86 -15.37 -6.12
C GLY A 261 -15.40 -15.73 -7.51
N GLY A 262 -16.72 -15.52 -7.77
CA GLY A 262 -17.38 -15.87 -9.01
C GLY A 262 -17.29 -14.83 -10.15
N PRO A 263 -17.87 -15.20 -11.31
CA PRO A 263 -18.46 -16.48 -11.71
C PRO A 263 -17.38 -17.56 -11.90
N GLY A 264 -17.71 -18.79 -11.54
CA GLY A 264 -16.71 -19.87 -11.48
C GLY A 264 -15.57 -19.46 -10.52
N ASN A 265 -14.36 -19.25 -11.05
CA ASN A 265 -13.20 -18.76 -10.30
C ASN A 265 -12.66 -17.43 -10.86
N ALA A 266 -13.48 -16.66 -11.60
CA ALA A 266 -13.04 -15.49 -12.35
C ALA A 266 -12.49 -14.36 -11.44
N THR A 267 -13.01 -14.23 -10.23
CA THR A 267 -12.56 -13.24 -9.24
C THR A 267 -11.99 -13.89 -7.97
N MET A 268 -11.71 -15.20 -8.03
CA MET A 268 -11.05 -15.89 -6.94
C MET A 268 -9.62 -15.33 -6.79
N LEU A 269 -9.32 -14.76 -5.62
CA LEU A 269 -7.97 -14.36 -5.24
C LEU A 269 -7.46 -15.22 -4.08
N PRO A 270 -6.14 -15.37 -3.91
CA PRO A 270 -5.59 -16.29 -2.91
C PRO A 270 -6.05 -15.97 -1.48
N GLU A 271 -6.21 -14.71 -1.11
CA GLU A 271 -6.69 -14.32 0.22
C GLU A 271 -8.12 -14.78 0.49
N TYR A 272 -8.99 -14.75 -0.52
CA TYR A 272 -10.36 -15.23 -0.38
C TYR A 272 -10.40 -16.77 -0.37
N LEU A 273 -9.53 -17.41 -1.16
CA LEU A 273 -9.39 -18.86 -1.17
C LEU A 273 -8.87 -19.40 0.17
N VAL A 274 -7.90 -18.72 0.80
CA VAL A 274 -7.44 -19.05 2.17
C VAL A 274 -8.61 -19.03 3.15
N PHE A 275 -9.46 -18.01 3.07
CA PHE A 275 -10.66 -17.95 3.92
C PHE A 275 -11.61 -19.11 3.69
N LEU A 276 -11.95 -19.42 2.43
CA LEU A 276 -12.84 -20.53 2.10
C LEU A 276 -12.27 -21.87 2.60
N THR A 277 -11.00 -22.12 2.31
CA THR A 277 -10.34 -23.39 2.66
C THR A 277 -10.22 -23.56 4.17
N THR A 278 -9.81 -22.50 4.88
CA THR A 278 -9.57 -22.58 6.32
C THR A 278 -10.85 -22.60 7.14
N PHE A 279 -11.85 -21.76 6.80
CA PHE A 279 -13.02 -21.52 7.65
C PHE A 279 -14.31 -22.17 7.13
N GLN A 280 -14.48 -22.34 5.83
CA GLN A 280 -15.67 -22.98 5.28
C GLN A 280 -15.45 -24.47 5.01
N PHE A 281 -14.31 -24.84 4.44
CA PHE A 281 -13.99 -26.25 4.16
C PHE A 281 -13.27 -26.91 5.34
N LEU A 282 -12.87 -26.14 6.37
CA LEU A 282 -12.21 -26.61 7.58
C LEU A 282 -10.87 -27.33 7.33
N ASP A 283 -10.27 -27.17 6.15
CA ASP A 283 -8.96 -27.71 5.79
C ASP A 283 -7.86 -26.68 6.16
N ARG A 284 -7.53 -26.65 7.45
CA ARG A 284 -6.63 -25.65 8.03
C ARG A 284 -5.19 -25.81 7.52
N GLY A 285 -4.75 -27.06 7.34
CA GLY A 285 -3.41 -27.35 6.82
C GLY A 285 -3.22 -26.78 5.41
N TYR A 286 -4.13 -27.12 4.52
CA TYR A 286 -4.12 -26.65 3.14
C TYR A 286 -4.31 -25.14 3.03
N GLY A 287 -5.27 -24.58 3.78
CA GLY A 287 -5.47 -23.12 3.84
C GLY A 287 -4.24 -22.37 4.33
N SER A 288 -3.52 -22.93 5.33
CA SER A 288 -2.25 -22.37 5.80
C SER A 288 -1.16 -22.44 4.72
N ALA A 289 -1.06 -23.54 3.97
CA ALA A 289 -0.10 -23.66 2.87
C ALA A 289 -0.35 -22.60 1.77
N ILE A 290 -1.62 -22.40 1.36
CA ILE A 290 -2.00 -21.34 0.42
C ILE A 290 -1.65 -19.96 0.99
N GLY A 291 -1.89 -19.73 2.29
CA GLY A 291 -1.56 -18.48 2.97
C GLY A 291 -0.05 -18.18 3.00
N ILE A 292 0.77 -19.20 3.26
CA ILE A 292 2.24 -19.07 3.22
C ILE A 292 2.73 -18.81 1.78
N ALA A 293 2.15 -19.47 0.79
CA ALA A 293 2.46 -19.21 -0.61
C ALA A 293 2.08 -17.76 -1.03
N LEU A 294 0.91 -17.28 -0.60
CA LEU A 294 0.52 -15.87 -0.79
C LEU A 294 1.49 -14.91 -0.11
N PHE A 295 1.87 -15.20 1.15
CA PHE A 295 2.85 -14.38 1.87
C PHE A 295 4.19 -14.31 1.12
N ALA A 296 4.70 -15.45 0.65
CA ALA A 296 5.93 -15.49 -0.14
C ALA A 296 5.79 -14.69 -1.45
N PHE A 297 4.66 -14.81 -2.14
CA PHE A 297 4.36 -14.08 -3.37
C PHE A 297 4.36 -12.56 -3.14
N VAL A 298 3.66 -12.08 -2.11
CA VAL A 298 3.61 -10.65 -1.74
C VAL A 298 4.98 -10.15 -1.28
N ALA A 299 5.73 -10.95 -0.53
CA ALA A 299 7.09 -10.59 -0.09
C ALA A 299 8.04 -10.40 -1.30
N VAL A 300 8.00 -11.31 -2.28
CA VAL A 300 8.79 -11.19 -3.51
C VAL A 300 8.41 -9.92 -4.29
N LEU A 301 7.12 -9.66 -4.46
CA LEU A 301 6.64 -8.43 -5.12
C LEU A 301 7.10 -7.16 -4.40
N SER A 302 7.01 -7.15 -3.07
CA SER A 302 7.42 -6.01 -2.25
C SER A 302 8.92 -5.77 -2.34
N ILE A 303 9.74 -6.83 -2.25
CA ILE A 303 11.20 -6.75 -2.39
C ILE A 303 11.57 -6.23 -3.79
N PHE A 304 10.91 -6.74 -4.84
CA PHE A 304 11.15 -6.29 -6.21
C PHE A 304 10.80 -4.80 -6.38
N SER A 305 9.63 -4.39 -5.88
CA SER A 305 9.18 -2.99 -5.93
C SER A 305 10.15 -2.06 -5.21
N VAL A 306 10.57 -2.42 -4.00
CA VAL A 306 11.54 -1.64 -3.22
C VAL A 306 12.89 -1.55 -3.95
N ARG A 307 13.44 -2.68 -4.41
CA ARG A 307 14.74 -2.67 -5.11
C ARG A 307 14.73 -1.83 -6.37
N HIS A 308 13.69 -1.96 -7.20
CA HIS A 308 13.58 -1.20 -8.46
C HIS A 308 13.57 0.31 -8.21
N MET A 309 12.85 0.77 -7.18
CA MET A 309 12.73 2.19 -6.87
C MET A 309 14.00 2.81 -6.28
N PHE A 310 14.72 2.09 -5.42
CA PHE A 310 15.94 2.63 -4.80
C PHE A 310 17.16 2.54 -5.72
N THR A 311 17.18 1.62 -6.69
CA THR A 311 18.33 1.49 -7.63
C THR A 311 18.34 2.63 -8.66
N GLU A 312 17.19 3.17 -9.06
CA GLU A 312 17.12 4.33 -9.98
C GLU A 312 17.49 5.66 -9.30
N GLY A 313 17.34 5.77 -7.98
CA GLY A 313 17.69 6.97 -7.21
C GLY A 313 19.20 7.23 -7.05
N THR A 314 20.05 6.24 -7.27
CA THR A 314 21.52 6.34 -7.09
C THR A 314 22.28 6.64 -8.38
N ARG A 315 21.64 6.66 -9.54
CA ARG A 315 22.28 7.15 -10.76
C ARG A 315 22.35 8.67 -10.71
N LYS A 316 23.50 9.20 -10.23
CA LYS A 316 23.88 10.62 -10.38
C LYS A 316 23.77 10.99 -11.87
N PRO A 317 23.18 12.15 -12.22
CA PRO A 317 23.31 12.67 -13.57
C PRO A 317 24.79 12.95 -13.85
N ARG A 318 25.28 12.39 -14.96
CA ARG A 318 26.57 12.73 -15.53
C ARG A 318 26.48 14.08 -16.21
#